data_cb064964b2ce1fce9cf26c801a281d57
#
_entry.id   cb064964b2ce1fce9cf26c801a281d57
#
_cell.length_a   1.000
_cell.length_b   1.000
_cell.length_c   1.000
_cell.angle_alpha   90.00
_cell.angle_beta   90.00
_cell.angle_gamma   90.00
#
_symmetry.space_group_name_H-M   'P 1'
#
loop_
_entity.id
_entity.type
_entity.pdbx_description
1 polymer ?
#
loop_
_entity_poly.entity_id
_entity_poly.type
_entity_poly.pdbx_seq_one_letter_code
_entity_poly.pdbx_strand_id
1 'polypeptide(L)'
;MELRFWVVVIALVLGGAAVAWGYRRRAYNGIISDTPTSRVLDVTGPGVVELEGEVRTVDDVGTMAAPLSGEECVVAGWEVEEWEEGGESSSWRTVGEGYDGMPFAVDDGSGEIRVETGTDAAGSDPFSTNLSIGDLDHSVSIDDVTVDFDALPVRQHLEPDEPSPSAVEAFVAQTPTPRQQSGSLMNALDIGNAHGERKYKEGVIQPGDEVYLLGSVEPEERDPNGASTVRFRPEDAVVTPGSGDDPFVLSTRSEDELLDATRWGTPAMVAGALVLLVGVLVLTGSGLLL
;
A
#
# COMPACT_ATOMS: atom_id res chain seq x y z
N MET A 1 43.18 -7.10 -1.52
CA MET A 1 42.47 -5.91 -1.04
C MET A 1 41.07 -5.82 -1.65
N GLU A 2 40.92 -6.11 -2.93
CA GLU A 2 39.66 -6.03 -3.66
C GLU A 2 38.54 -6.96 -3.14
N LEU A 3 38.85 -8.24 -2.88
CA LEU A 3 37.85 -9.20 -2.40
C LEU A 3 37.21 -8.75 -1.08
N ARG A 4 38.03 -8.27 -0.12
CA ARG A 4 37.49 -7.78 1.17
C ARG A 4 36.60 -6.55 0.98
N PHE A 5 36.95 -5.64 0.08
CA PHE A 5 36.14 -4.48 -0.24
C PHE A 5 34.77 -4.90 -0.77
N TRP A 6 34.70 -5.82 -1.73
CA TRP A 6 33.44 -6.29 -2.29
C TRP A 6 32.58 -7.04 -1.27
N VAL A 7 33.20 -7.85 -0.40
CA VAL A 7 32.47 -8.52 0.69
C VAL A 7 31.82 -7.49 1.63
N VAL A 8 32.51 -6.43 1.99
CA VAL A 8 31.96 -5.37 2.83
C VAL A 8 30.81 -4.64 2.14
N VAL A 9 30.98 -4.28 0.86
CA VAL A 9 29.94 -3.59 0.07
C VAL A 9 28.68 -4.45 -0.02
N ILE A 10 28.83 -5.74 -0.36
CA ILE A 10 27.70 -6.67 -0.45
C ILE A 10 27.02 -6.82 0.92
N ALA A 11 27.78 -6.95 2.00
CA ALA A 11 27.22 -7.07 3.34
C ALA A 11 26.45 -5.81 3.75
N LEU A 12 26.92 -4.62 3.41
CA LEU A 12 26.24 -3.36 3.69
C LEU A 12 24.93 -3.24 2.91
N VAL A 13 24.95 -3.58 1.62
CA VAL A 13 23.76 -3.50 0.77
C VAL A 13 22.72 -4.53 1.19
N LEU A 14 23.08 -5.81 1.25
CA LEU A 14 22.14 -6.88 1.57
C LEU A 14 21.68 -6.82 3.03
N GLY A 15 22.60 -6.55 3.95
CA GLY A 15 22.26 -6.43 5.36
C GLY A 15 21.40 -5.19 5.63
N GLY A 16 21.72 -4.05 5.01
CA GLY A 16 20.91 -2.84 5.10
C GLY A 16 19.51 -3.03 4.52
N ALA A 17 19.41 -3.62 3.33
CA ALA A 17 18.12 -3.93 2.71
C ALA A 17 17.26 -4.87 3.57
N ALA A 18 17.86 -5.94 4.12
CA ALA A 18 17.14 -6.86 4.99
C ALA A 18 16.67 -6.22 6.30
N VAL A 19 17.48 -5.33 6.89
CA VAL A 19 17.07 -4.57 8.10
C VAL A 19 15.94 -3.62 7.77
N ALA A 20 16.03 -2.86 6.67
CA ALA A 20 15.00 -1.90 6.28
C ALA A 20 13.66 -2.60 5.96
N TRP A 21 13.71 -3.67 5.17
CA TRP A 21 12.54 -4.49 4.85
C TRP A 21 11.91 -5.11 6.10
N GLY A 22 12.75 -5.70 6.97
CA GLY A 22 12.28 -6.31 8.20
C GLY A 22 11.70 -5.30 9.19
N TYR A 23 12.24 -4.08 9.23
CA TYR A 23 11.72 -2.99 10.06
C TYR A 23 10.32 -2.56 9.61
N ARG A 24 10.11 -2.37 8.31
CA ARG A 24 8.80 -2.02 7.75
C ARG A 24 7.75 -3.07 8.11
N ARG A 25 8.04 -4.35 7.84
CA ARG A 25 7.12 -5.46 8.17
C ARG A 25 6.85 -5.58 9.66
N ARG A 26 7.85 -5.35 10.51
CA ARG A 26 7.66 -5.35 11.96
C ARG A 26 6.80 -4.17 12.42
N ALA A 27 6.99 -2.97 11.87
CA ALA A 27 6.19 -1.81 12.20
C ALA A 27 4.72 -2.05 11.87
N TYR A 28 4.44 -2.56 10.66
CA TYR A 28 3.09 -2.92 10.25
C TYR A 28 2.45 -3.99 11.16
N ASN A 29 3.19 -5.07 11.43
CA ASN A 29 2.73 -6.11 12.36
C ASN A 29 2.42 -5.54 13.76
N GLY A 30 3.23 -4.60 14.25
CA GLY A 30 3.00 -3.95 15.53
C GLY A 30 1.71 -3.11 15.55
N ILE A 31 1.42 -2.39 14.48
CA ILE A 31 0.20 -1.58 14.37
C ILE A 31 -1.04 -2.48 14.43
N ILE A 32 -1.06 -3.58 13.66
CA ILE A 32 -2.17 -4.54 13.67
C ILE A 32 -2.30 -5.22 15.04
N SER A 33 -1.20 -5.76 15.59
CA SER A 33 -1.27 -6.55 16.83
C SER A 33 -1.51 -5.74 18.10
N ASP A 34 -1.23 -4.42 18.09
CA ASP A 34 -1.34 -3.56 19.28
C ASP A 34 -2.76 -2.96 19.43
N THR A 35 -3.60 -3.01 18.39
CA THR A 35 -4.97 -2.51 18.40
C THR A 35 -5.93 -3.71 18.59
N PRO A 36 -6.71 -3.78 19.68
CA PRO A 36 -7.62 -4.89 19.85
C PRO A 36 -8.84 -4.74 18.91
N THR A 37 -9.19 -5.83 18.22
CA THR A 37 -10.40 -5.89 17.39
C THR A 37 -11.63 -5.54 18.22
N SER A 38 -12.41 -4.60 17.76
CA SER A 38 -13.60 -4.07 18.40
C SER A 38 -14.85 -4.50 17.64
N ARG A 39 -16.02 -4.41 18.27
CA ARG A 39 -17.28 -4.48 17.55
C ARG A 39 -17.80 -3.09 17.27
N VAL A 40 -18.50 -2.93 16.16
CA VAL A 40 -19.15 -1.65 15.81
C VAL A 40 -19.99 -1.12 16.98
N LEU A 41 -20.76 -2.00 17.63
CA LEU A 41 -21.60 -1.62 18.78
C LEU A 41 -20.80 -1.06 19.98
N ASP A 42 -19.54 -1.42 20.11
CA ASP A 42 -18.66 -0.99 21.21
C ASP A 42 -17.93 0.33 20.90
N VAL A 43 -18.06 0.87 19.69
CA VAL A 43 -17.52 2.18 19.29
C VAL A 43 -18.34 3.30 19.97
N THR A 44 -17.75 3.91 20.99
CA THR A 44 -18.45 4.89 21.84
C THR A 44 -17.83 6.28 21.85
N GLY A 45 -16.82 6.51 21.02
CA GLY A 45 -16.11 7.79 20.93
C GLY A 45 -15.09 7.83 19.82
N PRO A 46 -14.51 9.01 19.52
CA PRO A 46 -13.42 9.16 18.59
C PRO A 46 -12.17 8.39 19.03
N GLY A 47 -11.38 7.90 18.08
CA GLY A 47 -10.13 7.19 18.30
C GLY A 47 -9.85 6.16 17.23
N VAL A 48 -8.71 5.50 17.31
CA VAL A 48 -8.35 4.41 16.40
C VAL A 48 -9.15 3.17 16.76
N VAL A 49 -9.74 2.54 15.76
CA VAL A 49 -10.49 1.27 15.89
C VAL A 49 -9.98 0.26 14.89
N GLU A 50 -10.11 -0.99 15.27
CA GLU A 50 -9.91 -2.14 14.41
C GLU A 50 -11.22 -2.93 14.33
N LEU A 51 -11.65 -3.22 13.12
CA LEU A 51 -12.92 -3.89 12.82
C LEU A 51 -12.72 -4.95 11.75
N GLU A 52 -13.49 -6.02 11.81
CA GLU A 52 -13.66 -6.97 10.71
C GLU A 52 -15.15 -7.07 10.38
N GLY A 53 -15.51 -7.10 9.09
CA GLY A 53 -16.91 -7.22 8.70
C GLY A 53 -17.13 -7.18 7.20
N GLU A 54 -18.38 -7.34 6.81
CA GLU A 54 -18.82 -7.36 5.43
C GLU A 54 -19.05 -5.94 4.91
N VAL A 55 -18.56 -5.68 3.70
CA VAL A 55 -18.76 -4.40 2.99
C VAL A 55 -20.21 -4.26 2.55
N ARG A 56 -20.82 -3.14 2.90
CA ARG A 56 -22.19 -2.75 2.51
C ARG A 56 -22.18 -1.44 1.75
N THR A 57 -23.07 -1.30 0.80
CA THR A 57 -23.30 0.00 0.14
C THR A 57 -24.08 0.94 1.05
N VAL A 58 -23.75 2.22 0.98
CA VAL A 58 -24.57 3.27 1.60
C VAL A 58 -25.67 3.68 0.63
N ASP A 59 -26.92 3.69 1.07
CA ASP A 59 -28.13 3.84 0.24
C ASP A 59 -28.08 5.02 -0.74
N ASP A 60 -27.55 6.18 -0.32
CA ASP A 60 -27.52 7.39 -1.14
C ASP A 60 -26.26 7.54 -2.01
N VAL A 61 -25.31 6.60 -1.91
CA VAL A 61 -24.00 6.67 -2.57
C VAL A 61 -23.83 5.61 -3.66
N GLY A 62 -24.12 4.36 -3.33
CA GLY A 62 -23.99 3.22 -4.26
C GLY A 62 -22.56 2.76 -4.47
N THR A 63 -22.22 2.37 -5.71
CA THR A 63 -20.92 1.86 -6.15
C THR A 63 -20.33 2.74 -7.23
N MET A 64 -19.03 2.60 -7.47
CA MET A 64 -18.34 3.17 -8.63
C MET A 64 -17.85 2.08 -9.57
N ALA A 65 -17.46 2.47 -10.78
CA ALA A 65 -16.77 1.60 -11.72
C ALA A 65 -15.26 1.75 -11.51
N ALA A 66 -14.57 0.63 -11.30
CA ALA A 66 -13.11 0.61 -11.20
C ALA A 66 -12.45 1.18 -12.47
N PRO A 67 -11.40 1.98 -12.35
CA PRO A 67 -10.89 2.81 -13.45
C PRO A 67 -10.29 2.04 -14.62
N LEU A 68 -9.79 0.82 -14.43
CA LEU A 68 -9.20 -0.01 -15.49
C LEU A 68 -10.12 -1.12 -15.95
N SER A 69 -10.77 -1.84 -15.04
CA SER A 69 -11.65 -2.97 -15.37
C SER A 69 -13.09 -2.58 -15.64
N GLY A 70 -13.56 -1.48 -15.04
CA GLY A 70 -14.96 -1.10 -15.04
C GLY A 70 -15.83 -1.96 -14.11
N GLU A 71 -15.24 -2.81 -13.26
CA GLU A 71 -15.95 -3.61 -12.27
C GLU A 71 -16.63 -2.71 -11.24
N GLU A 72 -17.85 -3.07 -10.81
CA GLU A 72 -18.54 -2.35 -9.74
C GLU A 72 -17.83 -2.62 -8.40
N CYS A 73 -17.46 -1.54 -7.70
CA CYS A 73 -16.74 -1.63 -6.43
C CYS A 73 -17.06 -0.43 -5.53
N VAL A 74 -16.60 -0.49 -4.29
CA VAL A 74 -16.60 0.64 -3.36
C VAL A 74 -15.20 1.24 -3.21
N VAL A 75 -14.15 0.42 -3.41
CA VAL A 75 -12.76 0.86 -3.46
C VAL A 75 -12.06 0.15 -4.59
N ALA A 76 -11.25 0.87 -5.35
CA ALA A 76 -10.33 0.35 -6.34
C ALA A 76 -8.91 0.87 -6.04
N GLY A 77 -7.92 0.00 -6.13
CA GLY A 77 -6.51 0.38 -6.07
C GLY A 77 -5.79 -0.07 -7.32
N TRP A 78 -4.81 0.70 -7.76
CA TRP A 78 -4.05 0.39 -8.96
C TRP A 78 -2.56 0.62 -8.79
N GLU A 79 -1.78 -0.12 -9.55
CA GLU A 79 -0.34 0.02 -9.69
C GLU A 79 0.03 -0.01 -11.17
N VAL A 80 0.90 0.90 -11.58
CA VAL A 80 1.50 0.92 -12.92
C VAL A 80 2.97 0.60 -12.78
N GLU A 81 3.39 -0.51 -13.40
CA GLU A 81 4.79 -0.91 -13.48
C GLU A 81 5.32 -0.65 -14.89
N GLU A 82 6.58 -0.23 -14.96
CA GLU A 82 7.34 -0.08 -16.21
C GLU A 82 8.58 -0.96 -16.17
N TRP A 83 8.89 -1.60 -17.30
CA TRP A 83 10.12 -2.37 -17.44
C TRP A 83 11.32 -1.47 -17.66
N GLU A 84 12.28 -1.53 -16.76
CA GLU A 84 13.56 -0.84 -16.88
C GLU A 84 14.68 -1.82 -17.20
N GLU A 85 15.41 -1.58 -18.30
CA GLU A 85 16.67 -2.27 -18.57
C GLU A 85 17.81 -1.46 -17.97
N GLY A 86 18.49 -2.03 -16.99
CA GLY A 86 19.64 -1.44 -16.33
C GLY A 86 20.90 -2.29 -16.51
N GLY A 87 21.67 -2.10 -17.56
CA GLY A 87 22.98 -2.71 -17.76
C GLY A 87 23.07 -4.22 -17.50
N GLU A 88 23.33 -4.63 -16.28
CA GLU A 88 23.44 -6.05 -15.89
C GLU A 88 22.16 -6.64 -15.27
N SER A 89 21.14 -5.83 -15.02
CA SER A 89 19.86 -6.29 -14.44
C SER A 89 18.68 -5.52 -15.01
N SER A 90 17.65 -6.25 -15.41
CA SER A 90 16.38 -5.68 -15.84
C SER A 90 15.30 -6.03 -14.80
N SER A 91 14.41 -5.10 -14.51
CA SER A 91 13.33 -5.29 -13.52
C SER A 91 12.12 -4.44 -13.80
N TRP A 92 10.96 -4.91 -13.34
CA TRP A 92 9.76 -4.11 -13.25
C TRP A 92 9.91 -3.09 -12.12
N ARG A 93 9.49 -1.88 -12.40
CA ARG A 93 9.51 -0.78 -11.44
C ARG A 93 8.14 -0.10 -11.40
N THR A 94 7.60 0.10 -10.22
CA THR A 94 6.40 0.89 -10.02
C THR A 94 6.67 2.34 -10.41
N VAL A 95 5.87 2.87 -11.35
CA VAL A 95 5.96 4.25 -11.84
C VAL A 95 4.75 5.08 -11.43
N GLY A 96 3.75 4.46 -10.85
CA GLY A 96 2.59 5.12 -10.27
C GLY A 96 1.69 4.12 -9.55
N GLU A 97 1.04 4.60 -8.52
CA GLU A 97 0.05 3.86 -7.75
C GLU A 97 -1.03 4.81 -7.25
N GLY A 98 -2.19 4.28 -6.90
CA GLY A 98 -3.27 5.08 -6.40
C GLY A 98 -4.46 4.24 -5.97
N TYR A 99 -5.36 4.87 -5.25
CA TYR A 99 -6.66 4.30 -4.90
C TYR A 99 -7.77 5.33 -5.09
N ASP A 100 -8.96 4.84 -5.29
CA ASP A 100 -10.20 5.61 -5.37
C ASP A 100 -11.28 4.89 -4.57
N GLY A 101 -12.03 5.62 -3.75
CA GLY A 101 -13.02 5.04 -2.86
C GLY A 101 -14.27 5.90 -2.73
N MET A 102 -15.41 5.22 -2.81
CA MET A 102 -16.71 5.77 -2.46
C MET A 102 -17.00 5.48 -0.99
N PRO A 103 -17.79 6.32 -0.30
CA PRO A 103 -18.27 5.97 1.03
C PRO A 103 -19.04 4.64 1.03
N PHE A 104 -18.71 3.76 1.95
CA PHE A 104 -19.36 2.48 2.16
C PHE A 104 -19.58 2.24 3.66
N ALA A 105 -20.17 1.13 4.04
CA ALA A 105 -20.29 0.71 5.44
C ALA A 105 -19.62 -0.66 5.65
N VAL A 106 -19.18 -0.89 6.88
CA VAL A 106 -18.73 -2.20 7.36
C VAL A 106 -19.72 -2.69 8.39
N ASP A 107 -20.25 -3.89 8.18
CA ASP A 107 -21.20 -4.59 9.06
C ASP A 107 -20.51 -5.81 9.68
N ASP A 108 -20.27 -5.76 10.99
CA ASP A 108 -19.68 -6.86 11.77
C ASP A 108 -20.72 -7.78 12.42
N GLY A 109 -22.01 -7.62 12.03
CA GLY A 109 -23.14 -8.32 12.62
C GLY A 109 -23.63 -7.74 13.97
N SER A 110 -22.91 -6.79 14.56
CA SER A 110 -23.35 -6.05 15.74
C SER A 110 -23.95 -4.68 15.39
N GLY A 111 -23.57 -4.14 14.22
CA GLY A 111 -24.00 -2.87 13.67
C GLY A 111 -23.23 -2.52 12.40
N GLU A 112 -23.57 -1.39 11.82
CA GLU A 112 -22.91 -0.83 10.66
C GLU A 112 -22.18 0.47 11.02
N ILE A 113 -20.99 0.68 10.47
CA ILE A 113 -20.25 1.94 10.58
C ILE A 113 -19.82 2.41 9.20
N ARG A 114 -19.98 3.71 8.94
CA ARG A 114 -19.58 4.34 7.68
C ARG A 114 -18.07 4.42 7.57
N VAL A 115 -17.55 4.22 6.36
CA VAL A 115 -16.12 4.30 6.03
C VAL A 115 -15.94 5.23 4.84
N GLU A 116 -14.95 6.12 4.93
CA GLU A 116 -14.55 7.02 3.85
C GLU A 116 -13.04 6.94 3.67
N THR A 117 -12.59 6.27 2.61
CA THR A 117 -11.17 6.16 2.27
C THR A 117 -10.64 7.41 1.57
N GLY A 118 -11.53 8.13 0.87
CA GLY A 118 -11.10 9.19 -0.06
C GLY A 118 -10.47 8.63 -1.33
N THR A 119 -9.72 9.50 -2.01
CA THR A 119 -9.04 9.21 -3.27
C THR A 119 -7.67 9.82 -3.22
N ASP A 120 -6.64 9.05 -3.56
CA ASP A 120 -5.28 9.57 -3.70
C ASP A 120 -4.47 8.81 -4.76
N ALA A 121 -3.46 9.47 -5.31
CA ALA A 121 -2.56 8.90 -6.30
C ALA A 121 -1.17 9.52 -6.22
N ALA A 122 -0.16 8.68 -6.19
CA ALA A 122 1.24 9.08 -6.19
C ALA A 122 1.99 8.56 -7.41
N GLY A 123 2.86 9.41 -7.98
CA GLY A 123 3.89 8.95 -8.90
C GLY A 123 5.08 8.45 -8.10
N SER A 124 5.71 7.36 -8.53
CA SER A 124 6.92 6.91 -7.88
C SER A 124 8.03 7.97 -8.06
N ASP A 125 8.41 8.60 -6.97
CA ASP A 125 9.67 9.33 -6.89
C ASP A 125 10.75 8.31 -6.46
N PRO A 126 11.79 8.05 -7.28
CA PRO A 126 12.87 7.13 -6.90
C PRO A 126 13.60 7.56 -5.63
N PHE A 127 13.39 8.80 -5.19
CA PHE A 127 13.94 9.35 -3.95
C PHE A 127 12.87 9.57 -2.88
N SER A 128 11.61 9.20 -3.16
CA SER A 128 10.56 9.21 -2.14
C SER A 128 10.94 8.21 -1.05
N THR A 129 11.22 8.74 0.12
CA THR A 129 11.41 7.97 1.34
C THR A 129 10.07 7.70 2.03
N ASN A 130 8.95 7.81 1.30
CA ASN A 130 7.68 7.41 1.86
C ASN A 130 7.80 5.96 2.33
N LEU A 131 7.93 5.84 3.62
CA LEU A 131 7.89 4.60 4.36
C LEU A 131 6.42 4.15 4.31
N SER A 132 5.94 3.76 3.12
CA SER A 132 4.66 3.09 3.05
C SER A 132 4.70 1.94 4.04
N ILE A 133 3.74 1.92 4.92
CA ILE A 133 3.58 0.88 5.93
C ILE A 133 3.25 -0.40 5.17
N GLY A 134 4.26 -1.20 4.92
CA GLY A 134 4.12 -2.55 4.40
C GLY A 134 4.24 -2.70 2.88
N ASP A 135 5.35 -3.25 2.43
CA ASP A 135 5.45 -3.99 1.17
C ASP A 135 4.62 -5.28 1.28
N LEU A 136 3.30 -5.17 1.33
CA LEU A 136 2.42 -6.30 1.10
C LEU A 136 2.35 -6.49 -0.42
N ASP A 137 2.43 -7.72 -0.89
CA ASP A 137 2.61 -8.03 -2.32
C ASP A 137 1.46 -7.54 -3.22
N HIS A 138 0.30 -7.18 -2.65
CA HIS A 138 -0.90 -6.76 -3.37
C HIS A 138 -1.53 -5.50 -2.78
N SER A 139 -0.75 -4.61 -2.20
CA SER A 139 -1.24 -3.39 -1.58
C SER A 139 -0.86 -2.15 -2.37
N VAL A 140 -1.68 -1.13 -2.25
CA VAL A 140 -1.39 0.26 -2.62
C VAL A 140 -1.26 1.05 -1.35
N SER A 141 -0.15 1.78 -1.19
CA SER A 141 0.11 2.56 0.01
C SER A 141 0.53 3.97 -0.35
N ILE A 142 -0.27 4.95 0.07
CA ILE A 142 0.00 6.37 -0.14
C ILE A 142 -0.11 7.08 1.20
N ASP A 143 0.95 7.75 1.61
CA ASP A 143 1.08 8.34 2.94
C ASP A 143 0.76 7.31 4.04
N ASP A 144 -0.22 7.58 4.89
CA ASP A 144 -0.61 6.69 5.99
C ASP A 144 -1.79 5.77 5.65
N VAL A 145 -2.22 5.76 4.37
CA VAL A 145 -3.31 4.91 3.87
C VAL A 145 -2.75 3.70 3.15
N THR A 146 -3.15 2.52 3.57
CA THR A 146 -2.84 1.26 2.90
C THR A 146 -4.15 0.55 2.54
N VAL A 147 -4.33 0.27 1.25
CA VAL A 147 -5.41 -0.59 0.76
C VAL A 147 -4.78 -1.86 0.21
N ASP A 148 -5.13 -2.98 0.78
CA ASP A 148 -4.57 -4.28 0.49
C ASP A 148 -5.64 -5.22 -0.06
N PHE A 149 -5.29 -5.96 -1.09
CA PHE A 149 -6.20 -6.81 -1.85
C PHE A 149 -5.72 -8.25 -1.83
N ASP A 150 -6.62 -9.21 -1.99
CA ASP A 150 -6.27 -10.63 -2.19
C ASP A 150 -5.36 -10.80 -3.40
N ALA A 151 -5.60 -10.01 -4.44
CA ALA A 151 -4.81 -10.00 -5.64
C ALA A 151 -4.84 -8.62 -6.31
N LEU A 152 -3.73 -8.27 -6.95
CA LEU A 152 -3.62 -7.10 -7.81
C LEU A 152 -3.34 -7.55 -9.27
N PRO A 153 -4.35 -8.12 -9.97
CA PRO A 153 -4.14 -8.72 -11.27
C PRO A 153 -3.77 -7.69 -12.33
N VAL A 154 -2.92 -8.11 -13.27
CA VAL A 154 -2.61 -7.31 -14.46
C VAL A 154 -3.86 -7.24 -15.33
N ARG A 155 -4.44 -6.06 -15.45
CA ARG A 155 -5.62 -5.81 -16.30
C ARG A 155 -5.22 -5.49 -17.73
N GLN A 156 -4.11 -4.78 -17.92
CA GLN A 156 -3.55 -4.43 -19.21
C GLN A 156 -2.05 -4.58 -19.21
N HIS A 157 -1.49 -5.05 -20.32
CA HIS A 157 -0.07 -5.16 -20.55
C HIS A 157 0.20 -4.56 -21.94
N LEU A 158 1.02 -3.52 -22.00
CA LEU A 158 1.25 -2.73 -23.21
C LEU A 158 2.72 -2.73 -23.56
N GLU A 159 3.00 -3.05 -24.81
CA GLU A 159 4.31 -2.84 -25.42
C GLU A 159 4.55 -1.33 -25.63
N PRO A 160 5.82 -0.86 -25.71
CA PRO A 160 6.12 0.56 -25.79
C PRO A 160 5.50 1.30 -26.96
N ASP A 161 5.37 0.63 -28.11
CA ASP A 161 4.83 1.21 -29.36
C ASP A 161 3.35 0.79 -29.59
N GLU A 162 2.74 0.10 -28.65
CA GLU A 162 1.35 -0.35 -28.78
C GLU A 162 0.40 0.81 -28.48
N PRO A 163 -0.63 1.03 -29.32
CA PRO A 163 -1.62 2.04 -29.03
C PRO A 163 -2.41 1.66 -27.76
N SER A 164 -2.51 2.60 -26.84
CA SER A 164 -3.22 2.38 -25.57
C SER A 164 -4.69 2.08 -25.81
N PRO A 165 -5.26 1.04 -25.18
CA PRO A 165 -6.70 0.83 -25.15
C PRO A 165 -7.43 2.02 -24.56
N SER A 166 -8.68 2.23 -24.97
CA SER A 166 -9.49 3.37 -24.51
C SER A 166 -9.66 3.44 -22.98
N ALA A 167 -9.68 2.29 -22.31
CA ALA A 167 -9.72 2.23 -20.84
C ALA A 167 -8.45 2.82 -20.23
N VAL A 168 -7.26 2.48 -20.74
CA VAL A 168 -5.99 3.04 -20.28
C VAL A 168 -5.87 4.52 -20.61
N GLU A 169 -6.33 4.95 -21.81
CA GLU A 169 -6.36 6.38 -22.16
C GLU A 169 -7.26 7.18 -21.21
N ALA A 170 -8.45 6.66 -20.90
CA ALA A 170 -9.37 7.28 -19.95
C ALA A 170 -8.78 7.32 -18.53
N PHE A 171 -8.18 6.23 -18.08
CA PHE A 171 -7.49 6.14 -16.80
C PHE A 171 -6.38 7.20 -16.68
N VAL A 172 -5.46 7.26 -17.64
CA VAL A 172 -4.34 8.23 -17.64
C VAL A 172 -4.85 9.67 -17.71
N ALA A 173 -5.98 9.93 -18.40
CA ALA A 173 -6.56 11.27 -18.50
C ALA A 173 -7.23 11.75 -17.19
N GLN A 174 -7.71 10.81 -16.36
CA GLN A 174 -8.43 11.11 -15.12
C GLN A 174 -7.53 11.03 -13.88
N THR A 175 -6.46 10.24 -13.96
CA THR A 175 -5.53 10.04 -12.83
C THR A 175 -4.39 11.06 -12.92
N PRO A 176 -4.06 11.81 -11.87
CA PRO A 176 -3.00 12.83 -11.89
C PRO A 176 -1.59 12.25 -11.95
N THR A 177 -1.42 11.06 -12.48
CA THR A 177 -0.16 10.34 -12.62
C THR A 177 -0.12 9.51 -13.89
N PRO A 178 0.99 8.91 -14.16
CA PRO A 178 2.40 9.21 -14.01
C PRO A 178 2.82 10.19 -15.09
N ARG A 179 3.90 10.93 -14.87
CA ARG A 179 4.52 11.77 -15.91
C ARG A 179 4.52 11.02 -17.22
N GLN A 180 3.93 11.61 -18.27
CA GLN A 180 4.11 11.14 -19.63
C GLN A 180 5.60 10.85 -19.79
N GLN A 181 5.94 9.67 -20.35
CA GLN A 181 7.30 9.39 -20.79
C GLN A 181 7.82 10.62 -21.51
N SER A 182 8.63 11.42 -20.84
CA SER A 182 9.47 12.37 -21.54
C SER A 182 10.44 11.50 -22.31
N GLY A 183 10.29 11.46 -23.65
CA GLY A 183 11.16 10.70 -24.53
C GLY A 183 12.59 11.01 -24.19
N SER A 184 13.24 10.12 -23.49
CA SER A 184 14.67 10.18 -23.24
C SER A 184 15.35 10.00 -24.59
N LEU A 185 16.36 10.83 -24.88
CA LEU A 185 17.23 10.66 -26.03
C LEU A 185 17.92 9.27 -26.06
N MET A 186 17.85 8.52 -24.94
CA MET A 186 18.29 7.14 -24.83
C MET A 186 17.40 6.17 -25.59
N ASN A 187 16.08 6.41 -25.71
CA ASN A 187 15.16 5.56 -26.48
C ASN A 187 15.46 5.55 -28.00
N ALA A 188 16.22 6.50 -28.49
CA ALA A 188 16.62 6.56 -29.93
C ALA A 188 17.82 5.66 -30.27
N LEU A 189 18.47 5.07 -29.29
CA LEU A 189 19.69 4.25 -29.47
C LEU A 189 19.50 2.78 -29.06
N ASP A 190 18.33 2.40 -28.57
CA ASP A 190 18.05 1.04 -28.09
C ASP A 190 17.66 0.12 -29.24
N ILE A 191 18.57 -0.80 -29.56
CA ILE A 191 18.36 -1.87 -30.52
C ILE A 191 18.05 -3.14 -29.74
N GLY A 192 16.77 -3.34 -29.41
CA GLY A 192 16.24 -4.64 -28.94
C GLY A 192 15.88 -4.72 -27.48
N ASN A 193 14.63 -4.66 -27.24
CA ASN A 193 13.78 -4.83 -26.05
C ASN A 193 13.50 -3.54 -25.28
N ALA A 194 12.44 -3.07 -25.54
CA ALA A 194 11.31 -2.40 -24.92
C ALA A 194 11.53 -1.77 -23.54
N HIS A 195 12.43 -0.81 -23.42
CA HIS A 195 12.24 0.23 -22.40
C HIS A 195 10.86 0.84 -22.58
N GLY A 196 9.99 0.70 -21.57
CA GLY A 196 8.68 1.29 -21.57
C GLY A 196 7.52 0.32 -21.73
N GLU A 197 7.77 -0.98 -21.69
CA GLU A 197 6.69 -1.97 -21.50
C GLU A 197 6.00 -1.72 -20.17
N ARG A 198 4.67 -1.64 -20.15
CA ARG A 198 3.90 -1.29 -18.95
C ARG A 198 2.88 -2.35 -18.60
N LYS A 199 2.75 -2.59 -17.29
CA LYS A 199 1.66 -3.34 -16.69
C LYS A 199 0.78 -2.41 -15.87
N TYR A 200 -0.51 -2.50 -16.11
CA TYR A 200 -1.55 -1.82 -15.35
C TYR A 200 -2.25 -2.89 -14.52
N LYS A 201 -2.08 -2.81 -13.22
CA LYS A 201 -2.68 -3.72 -12.24
C LYS A 201 -3.82 -3.01 -11.53
N GLU A 202 -4.84 -3.73 -11.13
CA GLU A 202 -5.97 -3.20 -10.37
C GLU A 202 -6.58 -4.27 -9.48
N GLY A 203 -6.79 -3.91 -8.22
CA GLY A 203 -7.58 -4.65 -7.24
C GLY A 203 -8.85 -3.86 -6.91
N VAL A 204 -9.89 -4.56 -6.50
CA VAL A 204 -11.19 -3.95 -6.14
C VAL A 204 -11.70 -4.56 -4.84
N ILE A 205 -12.46 -3.76 -4.08
CA ILE A 205 -13.27 -4.20 -2.94
C ILE A 205 -14.72 -3.96 -3.31
N GLN A 206 -15.53 -5.02 -3.24
CA GLN A 206 -16.91 -5.02 -3.68
C GLN A 206 -17.89 -5.15 -2.50
N PRO A 207 -19.13 -4.72 -2.63
CA PRO A 207 -20.16 -5.04 -1.65
C PRO A 207 -20.29 -6.55 -1.48
N GLY A 208 -20.28 -7.00 -0.22
CA GLY A 208 -20.30 -8.41 0.15
C GLY A 208 -18.93 -9.01 0.46
N ASP A 209 -17.84 -8.30 0.18
CA ASP A 209 -16.50 -8.75 0.58
C ASP A 209 -16.34 -8.59 2.10
N GLU A 210 -15.66 -9.55 2.72
CA GLU A 210 -15.19 -9.42 4.10
C GLU A 210 -13.91 -8.59 4.10
N VAL A 211 -13.83 -7.64 5.03
CA VAL A 211 -12.67 -6.76 5.15
C VAL A 211 -12.20 -6.63 6.58
N TYR A 212 -10.89 -6.46 6.72
CA TYR A 212 -10.22 -5.91 7.89
C TYR A 212 -10.08 -4.40 7.71
N LEU A 213 -10.42 -3.64 8.73
CA LEU A 213 -10.37 -2.18 8.75
C LEU A 213 -9.70 -1.68 10.02
N LEU A 214 -8.64 -0.92 9.88
CA LEU A 214 -8.01 -0.13 10.93
C LEU A 214 -8.08 1.34 10.52
N GLY A 215 -8.62 2.21 11.36
CA GLY A 215 -8.74 3.62 11.02
C GLY A 215 -9.21 4.48 12.19
N SER A 216 -9.26 5.79 11.96
CA SER A 216 -9.69 6.75 12.97
C SER A 216 -11.19 7.01 12.87
N VAL A 217 -11.88 6.85 13.98
CA VAL A 217 -13.31 7.17 14.11
C VAL A 217 -13.46 8.65 14.41
N GLU A 218 -14.24 9.32 13.58
CA GLU A 218 -14.66 10.72 13.76
C GLU A 218 -16.19 10.83 13.75
N PRO A 219 -16.78 11.88 14.39
CA PRO A 219 -18.20 12.18 14.19
C PRO A 219 -18.46 12.58 12.73
N GLU A 220 -19.52 12.07 12.11
CA GLU A 220 -19.88 12.43 10.73
C GLU A 220 -20.21 13.93 10.62
N GLU A 221 -20.90 14.51 11.61
CA GLU A 221 -21.12 15.95 11.69
C GLU A 221 -20.15 16.60 12.69
N ARG A 222 -19.26 17.46 12.18
CA ARG A 222 -18.44 18.35 13.03
C ARG A 222 -19.32 19.51 13.51
N ASP A 223 -19.66 19.55 14.81
CA ASP A 223 -20.27 20.71 15.42
C ASP A 223 -19.31 21.92 15.34
N PRO A 224 -19.66 22.99 14.58
CA PRO A 224 -18.79 24.15 14.44
C PRO A 224 -18.57 24.90 15.78
N ASN A 225 -19.31 24.58 16.82
CA ASN A 225 -19.20 25.24 18.13
C ASN A 225 -18.45 24.38 19.17
N GLY A 226 -18.02 23.15 18.85
CA GLY A 226 -17.18 22.33 19.72
C GLY A 226 -17.85 21.85 21.02
N ALA A 227 -19.13 21.98 21.15
CA ALA A 227 -19.90 21.67 22.34
C ALA A 227 -20.85 20.47 22.13
N SER A 228 -20.34 19.40 21.51
CA SER A 228 -21.17 18.24 21.29
C SER A 228 -21.41 17.50 22.60
N THR A 229 -22.60 17.70 23.19
CA THR A 229 -23.19 16.83 24.21
C THR A 229 -23.96 15.67 23.57
N VAL A 230 -23.76 15.45 22.27
CA VAL A 230 -24.40 14.35 21.53
C VAL A 230 -23.75 13.04 22.00
N ARG A 231 -24.58 12.08 22.38
CA ARG A 231 -24.11 10.72 22.64
C ARG A 231 -23.51 10.20 21.35
N PHE A 232 -22.24 9.90 21.36
CA PHE A 232 -21.56 9.27 20.24
C PHE A 232 -22.20 7.90 19.96
N ARG A 233 -22.62 7.66 18.74
CA ARG A 233 -23.21 6.40 18.28
C ARG A 233 -22.49 5.97 17.01
N PRO A 234 -22.34 4.66 16.78
CA PRO A 234 -21.74 4.17 15.53
C PRO A 234 -22.42 4.69 14.26
N GLU A 235 -23.73 4.87 14.29
CA GLU A 235 -24.55 5.41 13.18
C GLU A 235 -24.29 6.89 12.85
N ASP A 236 -23.70 7.64 13.80
CA ASP A 236 -23.33 9.05 13.66
C ASP A 236 -21.79 9.21 13.48
N ALA A 237 -21.09 8.11 13.20
CA ALA A 237 -19.64 8.04 13.13
C ALA A 237 -19.16 7.61 11.74
N VAL A 238 -17.97 8.06 11.37
CA VAL A 238 -17.27 7.66 10.16
C VAL A 238 -15.86 7.22 10.51
N VAL A 239 -15.40 6.14 9.89
CA VAL A 239 -14.00 5.73 9.93
C VAL A 239 -13.29 6.33 8.73
N THR A 240 -12.23 7.07 8.99
CA THR A 240 -11.47 7.78 7.95
C THR A 240 -9.96 7.54 8.14
N PRO A 241 -9.14 7.82 7.12
CA PRO A 241 -7.73 8.09 7.34
C PRO A 241 -7.60 9.26 8.31
N GLY A 242 -7.02 9.01 9.48
CA GLY A 242 -6.92 10.01 10.55
C GLY A 242 -6.17 11.26 10.12
N SER A 243 -6.28 12.31 10.91
CA SER A 243 -5.45 13.50 10.73
C SER A 243 -4.14 13.32 11.51
N GLY A 244 -3.02 13.12 10.81
CA GLY A 244 -1.70 12.95 11.42
C GLY A 244 -1.09 11.59 11.13
N ASP A 245 -0.39 11.01 12.10
CA ASP A 245 0.34 9.75 11.95
C ASP A 245 -0.54 8.50 12.27
N ASP A 246 -1.87 8.65 12.33
CA ASP A 246 -2.79 7.54 12.59
C ASP A 246 -2.91 6.68 11.33
N PRO A 247 -2.57 5.40 11.37
CA PRO A 247 -2.60 4.54 10.20
C PRO A 247 -4.03 4.24 9.77
N PHE A 248 -4.24 4.15 8.46
CA PHE A 248 -5.45 3.60 7.87
C PHE A 248 -5.10 2.35 7.06
N VAL A 249 -5.72 1.24 7.40
CA VAL A 249 -5.55 -0.03 6.69
C VAL A 249 -6.91 -0.60 6.35
N LEU A 250 -7.13 -0.84 5.07
CA LEU A 250 -8.30 -1.54 4.56
C LEU A 250 -7.80 -2.76 3.77
N SER A 251 -8.20 -3.95 4.14
CA SER A 251 -7.71 -5.19 3.52
C SER A 251 -8.83 -6.19 3.30
N THR A 252 -8.79 -6.91 2.19
CA THR A 252 -9.62 -8.10 1.95
C THR A 252 -9.08 -9.35 2.65
N ARG A 253 -7.90 -9.26 3.26
CA ARG A 253 -7.33 -10.31 4.10
C ARG A 253 -7.72 -10.09 5.56
N SER A 254 -7.93 -11.17 6.29
CA SER A 254 -8.17 -11.14 7.73
C SER A 254 -6.95 -10.67 8.53
N GLU A 255 -7.15 -10.28 9.80
CA GLU A 255 -6.06 -9.95 10.73
C GLU A 255 -5.00 -11.05 10.78
N ASP A 256 -5.40 -12.32 10.93
CA ASP A 256 -4.48 -13.46 11.00
C ASP A 256 -3.62 -13.59 9.74
N GLU A 257 -4.18 -13.37 8.55
CA GLU A 257 -3.47 -13.42 7.27
C GLU A 257 -2.48 -12.27 7.12
N LEU A 258 -2.87 -11.06 7.55
CA LEU A 258 -1.98 -9.89 7.58
C LEU A 258 -0.82 -10.08 8.55
N LEU A 259 -1.08 -10.60 9.75
CA LEU A 259 -0.05 -10.93 10.74
C LEU A 259 0.91 -12.01 10.21
N ASP A 260 0.38 -13.03 9.54
CA ASP A 260 1.18 -14.10 8.92
C ASP A 260 2.05 -13.55 7.77
N ALA A 261 1.52 -12.66 6.94
CA ALA A 261 2.26 -12.02 5.85
C ALA A 261 3.45 -11.19 6.37
N THR A 262 3.32 -10.61 7.56
CA THR A 262 4.33 -9.73 8.16
C THR A 262 5.25 -10.40 9.19
N ARG A 263 4.99 -11.64 9.59
CA ARG A 263 5.72 -12.40 10.64
C ARG A 263 7.25 -12.48 10.47
N TRP A 264 7.72 -12.41 9.22
CA TRP A 264 9.14 -12.49 8.89
C TRP A 264 9.93 -11.19 9.14
N GLY A 265 9.27 -10.10 9.53
CA GLY A 265 9.93 -8.82 9.76
C GLY A 265 11.06 -8.90 10.79
N THR A 266 10.77 -9.42 11.99
CA THR A 266 11.80 -9.56 13.06
C THR A 266 12.93 -10.51 12.68
N PRO A 267 12.70 -11.73 12.16
CA PRO A 267 13.78 -12.59 11.68
C PRO A 267 14.66 -11.94 10.61
N ALA A 268 14.08 -11.22 9.66
CA ALA A 268 14.83 -10.54 8.61
C ALA A 268 15.73 -9.42 9.16
N MET A 269 15.21 -8.63 10.11
CA MET A 269 16.03 -7.60 10.80
C MET A 269 17.24 -8.22 11.52
N VAL A 270 17.03 -9.31 12.24
CA VAL A 270 18.11 -9.98 12.96
C VAL A 270 19.14 -10.54 11.97
N ALA A 271 18.70 -11.21 10.90
CA ALA A 271 19.58 -11.73 9.87
C ALA A 271 20.37 -10.60 9.17
N GLY A 272 19.71 -9.51 8.81
CA GLY A 272 20.36 -8.34 8.22
C GLY A 272 21.40 -7.70 9.14
N ALA A 273 21.08 -7.55 10.44
CA ALA A 273 22.01 -7.03 11.43
C ALA A 273 23.26 -7.93 11.60
N LEU A 274 23.09 -9.25 11.56
CA LEU A 274 24.22 -10.19 11.59
C LEU A 274 25.11 -10.07 10.34
N VAL A 275 24.51 -9.90 9.15
CA VAL A 275 25.27 -9.68 7.91
C VAL A 275 26.05 -8.37 7.98
N LEU A 276 25.45 -7.28 8.49
CA LEU A 276 26.13 -6.01 8.72
C LEU A 276 27.31 -6.16 9.70
N LEU A 277 27.10 -6.89 10.79
CA LEU A 277 28.16 -7.15 11.77
C LEU A 277 29.34 -7.90 11.14
N VAL A 278 29.11 -8.91 10.32
CA VAL A 278 30.16 -9.61 9.57
C VAL A 278 30.90 -8.66 8.65
N GLY A 279 30.19 -7.78 7.92
CA GLY A 279 30.80 -6.76 7.08
C GLY A 279 31.75 -5.84 7.88
N VAL A 280 31.34 -5.37 9.05
CA VAL A 280 32.16 -4.54 9.95
C VAL A 280 33.39 -5.31 10.46
N LEU A 281 33.24 -6.57 10.86
CA LEU A 281 34.37 -7.41 11.30
C LEU A 281 35.42 -7.62 10.21
N VAL A 282 34.99 -7.82 8.96
CA VAL A 282 35.86 -7.93 7.79
C VAL A 282 36.58 -6.58 7.51
N LEU A 283 35.86 -5.46 7.67
CA LEU A 283 36.42 -4.12 7.47
C LEU A 283 37.49 -3.77 8.51
N THR A 284 37.26 -4.08 9.78
CA THR A 284 38.16 -3.74 10.89
C THR A 284 39.39 -4.65 10.96
N GLY A 285 39.43 -5.71 10.15
CA GLY A 285 40.58 -6.61 10.12
C GLY A 285 40.77 -7.42 11.42
N SER A 286 39.72 -7.47 12.27
CA SER A 286 39.72 -8.32 13.46
C SER A 286 39.76 -9.77 13.01
N GLY A 287 40.98 -10.36 13.03
CA GLY A 287 41.31 -11.68 12.49
C GLY A 287 40.72 -12.85 13.28
N LEU A 288 39.45 -12.80 13.60
CA LEU A 288 38.73 -13.83 14.37
C LEU A 288 38.01 -14.87 13.46
N LEU A 289 38.21 -14.77 12.15
CA LEU A 289 37.56 -15.66 11.18
C LEU A 289 38.52 -16.10 10.05
N LEU A 290 39.75 -16.48 10.41
CA LEU A 290 40.62 -17.33 9.55
C LEU A 290 41.37 -18.32 10.41
#